data_2309b9021fc0cc545a68041889e0faf9
#
_entry.id   2309b9021fc0cc545a68041889e0faf9
#
_cell.length_a   1.000
_cell.length_b   1.000
_cell.length_c   1.000
_cell.angle_alpha   90.00
_cell.angle_beta   90.00
_cell.angle_gamma   90.00
#
_symmetry.space_group_name_H-M   'P 1'
#
loop_
_entity.id
_entity.type
_entity.pdbx_description
1 polymer ?
#
loop_
_entity_poly.entity_id
_entity_poly.type
_entity_poly.pdbx_seq_one_letter_code
_entity_poly.pdbx_strand_id
1 'polypeptide(L)'
;MKRFTAVVVIAFACALPAAAQTKWDLPTAYPANNFHTENLQQFAADVDKATGGKLKLQLHPNASLFKAPEIKRAVQGGQAQAGEILLVNFENEDPLYGIDGVPFLATSYAESMKLYKAERKALEDKLAKQGMLLLYTVPWPPQGIYTNRTLNSAADMKGLKWRAYSPATSKIAELVGAQSVTVQAAEVSQALATGVIDSYMSSGATGYDSKTYEHLKHFYDTQAWLPKNAVIANRSAFDALDKPTQAALLKAAADAEARGWKLSEEKTSWYVDQLRQKGMTIDKPSEQLTADMRKVGNVMLAEWLRKSGADGKKIIDQYRSLQ
;
A
#
# COMPACT_ATOMS: atom_id res chain seq x y z
N MET A 1 -57.30 47.71 -44.31
CA MET A 1 -55.97 47.62 -43.73
C MET A 1 -56.05 46.73 -42.47
N LYS A 2 -55.61 45.45 -42.54
CA LYS A 2 -55.62 44.53 -41.41
C LYS A 2 -54.24 44.51 -40.76
N ARG A 3 -54.14 44.93 -39.49
CA ARG A 3 -52.93 44.92 -38.71
C ARG A 3 -52.72 43.50 -38.11
N PHE A 4 -51.67 42.81 -38.48
CA PHE A 4 -51.23 41.59 -37.84
C PHE A 4 -50.31 41.94 -36.70
N THR A 5 -50.67 41.60 -35.46
CA THR A 5 -49.87 41.71 -34.26
C THR A 5 -49.12 40.40 -34.10
N ALA A 6 -47.77 40.43 -34.29
CA ALA A 6 -46.93 39.27 -34.05
C ALA A 6 -46.63 39.18 -32.54
N VAL A 7 -47.01 38.06 -31.90
CA VAL A 7 -46.65 37.74 -30.51
C VAL A 7 -45.32 37.00 -30.55
N VAL A 8 -44.27 37.62 -30.02
CA VAL A 8 -42.95 37.00 -29.81
C VAL A 8 -43.01 36.27 -28.46
N VAL A 9 -42.98 34.92 -28.51
CA VAL A 9 -42.81 34.07 -27.31
C VAL A 9 -41.34 33.93 -27.06
N ILE A 10 -40.83 34.61 -25.99
CA ILE A 10 -39.45 34.41 -25.51
C ILE A 10 -39.42 33.18 -24.61
N ALA A 11 -38.88 32.09 -25.13
CA ALA A 11 -38.59 30.87 -24.35
C ALA A 11 -37.39 31.16 -23.43
N PHE A 12 -37.61 31.30 -22.16
CA PHE A 12 -36.56 31.34 -21.12
C PHE A 12 -36.02 29.92 -20.98
N ALA A 13 -34.89 29.64 -21.60
CA ALA A 13 -34.12 28.43 -21.34
C ALA A 13 -33.48 28.57 -19.96
N CYS A 14 -34.02 27.90 -18.93
CA CYS A 14 -33.37 27.73 -17.65
C CYS A 14 -32.08 26.92 -17.85
N ALA A 15 -30.94 27.59 -18.00
CA ALA A 15 -29.64 26.96 -17.90
C ALA A 15 -29.48 26.49 -16.43
N LEU A 16 -29.67 25.19 -16.21
CA LEU A 16 -29.28 24.56 -14.96
C LEU A 16 -27.77 24.81 -14.79
N PRO A 17 -27.30 25.30 -13.62
CA PRO A 17 -25.88 25.43 -13.40
C PRO A 17 -25.26 24.04 -13.50
N ALA A 18 -24.41 23.82 -14.49
CA ALA A 18 -23.57 22.64 -14.53
C ALA A 18 -22.77 22.65 -13.22
N ALA A 19 -23.03 21.72 -12.32
CA ALA A 19 -22.26 21.55 -11.10
C ALA A 19 -20.80 21.39 -11.53
N ALA A 20 -19.92 22.32 -11.14
CA ALA A 20 -18.52 22.29 -11.50
C ALA A 20 -17.92 20.95 -11.02
N GLN A 21 -17.35 20.18 -11.94
CA GLN A 21 -16.67 18.92 -11.64
C GLN A 21 -15.48 19.19 -10.72
N THR A 22 -15.46 18.57 -9.55
CA THR A 22 -14.32 18.60 -8.64
C THR A 22 -13.33 17.50 -9.08
N LYS A 23 -12.06 17.89 -9.28
CA LYS A 23 -10.99 16.95 -9.65
C LYS A 23 -10.03 16.78 -8.48
N TRP A 24 -9.71 15.54 -8.15
CA TRP A 24 -8.70 15.17 -7.17
C TRP A 24 -7.57 14.43 -7.85
N ASP A 25 -6.34 14.84 -7.57
CA ASP A 25 -5.15 14.09 -7.96
C ASP A 25 -4.88 12.98 -6.94
N LEU A 26 -4.63 11.74 -7.45
CA LEU A 26 -4.37 10.54 -6.66
C LEU A 26 -3.08 9.87 -7.15
N PRO A 27 -1.90 10.28 -6.64
CA PRO A 27 -0.64 9.62 -6.91
C PRO A 27 -0.54 8.25 -6.24
N THR A 28 0.10 7.31 -6.95
CA THR A 28 0.57 6.02 -6.44
C THR A 28 1.98 5.73 -6.96
N ALA A 29 2.77 4.99 -6.16
CA ALA A 29 4.14 4.65 -6.52
C ALA A 29 4.25 3.47 -7.49
N TYR A 30 3.16 2.74 -7.73
CA TYR A 30 3.16 1.47 -8.44
C TYR A 30 2.75 1.61 -9.90
N PRO A 31 3.20 0.69 -10.80
CA PRO A 31 2.84 0.74 -12.21
C PRO A 31 1.35 0.45 -12.44
N ALA A 32 0.83 0.83 -13.61
CA ALA A 32 -0.59 0.74 -13.94
C ALA A 32 -1.16 -0.68 -13.89
N ASN A 33 -0.32 -1.70 -14.14
CA ASN A 33 -0.67 -3.12 -14.12
C ASN A 33 -0.49 -3.79 -12.75
N ASN A 34 -0.09 -3.05 -11.72
CA ASN A 34 -0.06 -3.56 -10.36
C ASN A 34 -1.48 -3.68 -9.80
N PHE A 35 -1.79 -4.75 -9.06
CA PHE A 35 -3.14 -5.00 -8.56
C PHE A 35 -3.70 -3.89 -7.62
N HIS A 36 -2.84 -3.19 -6.88
CA HIS A 36 -3.24 -2.02 -6.12
C HIS A 36 -3.69 -0.89 -7.04
N THR A 37 -2.93 -0.62 -8.10
CA THR A 37 -3.26 0.42 -9.08
C THR A 37 -4.53 0.05 -9.87
N GLU A 38 -4.72 -1.23 -10.24
CA GLU A 38 -5.96 -1.72 -10.84
C GLU A 38 -7.17 -1.47 -9.91
N ASN A 39 -7.02 -1.74 -8.61
CA ASN A 39 -8.05 -1.46 -7.61
C ASN A 39 -8.33 0.04 -7.45
N LEU A 40 -7.28 0.90 -7.52
CA LEU A 40 -7.44 2.36 -7.54
C LEU A 40 -8.18 2.86 -8.80
N GLN A 41 -7.91 2.28 -9.96
CA GLN A 41 -8.62 2.61 -11.21
C GLN A 41 -10.11 2.30 -11.08
N GLN A 42 -10.45 1.13 -10.53
CA GLN A 42 -11.84 0.77 -10.29
C GLN A 42 -12.48 1.67 -9.23
N PHE A 43 -11.76 1.98 -8.14
CA PHE A 43 -12.23 2.95 -7.12
C PHE A 43 -12.55 4.31 -7.74
N ALA A 44 -11.68 4.83 -8.61
CA ALA A 44 -11.90 6.10 -9.30
C ALA A 44 -13.15 6.05 -10.19
N ALA A 45 -13.35 4.95 -10.92
CA ALA A 45 -14.54 4.74 -11.75
C ALA A 45 -15.83 4.63 -10.91
N ASP A 46 -15.77 3.93 -9.77
CA ASP A 46 -16.89 3.78 -8.84
C ASP A 46 -17.30 5.15 -8.24
N VAL A 47 -16.32 5.99 -7.87
CA VAL A 47 -16.56 7.35 -7.37
C VAL A 47 -17.18 8.24 -8.47
N ASP A 48 -16.64 8.24 -9.68
CA ASP A 48 -17.17 9.02 -10.81
C ASP A 48 -18.64 8.67 -11.06
N LYS A 49 -18.93 7.37 -11.14
CA LYS A 49 -20.29 6.85 -11.32
C LYS A 49 -21.22 7.21 -10.16
N ALA A 50 -20.79 6.97 -8.92
CA ALA A 50 -21.61 7.19 -7.73
C ALA A 50 -21.92 8.66 -7.46
N THR A 51 -21.05 9.57 -7.92
CA THR A 51 -21.22 11.01 -7.78
C THR A 51 -21.88 11.66 -9.00
N GLY A 52 -22.21 10.88 -10.04
CA GLY A 52 -22.73 11.41 -11.30
C GLY A 52 -21.76 12.39 -11.97
N GLY A 53 -20.44 12.14 -11.87
CA GLY A 53 -19.38 12.96 -12.45
C GLY A 53 -19.00 14.20 -11.64
N LYS A 54 -19.57 14.42 -10.46
CA LYS A 54 -19.25 15.59 -9.61
C LYS A 54 -17.83 15.53 -9.04
N LEU A 55 -17.36 14.32 -8.66
CA LEU A 55 -16.00 14.08 -8.17
C LEU A 55 -15.28 13.12 -9.10
N LYS A 56 -14.14 13.56 -9.63
CA LYS A 56 -13.28 12.76 -10.49
C LYS A 56 -11.90 12.57 -9.86
N LEU A 57 -11.49 11.32 -9.68
CA LEU A 57 -10.16 10.97 -9.20
C LEU A 57 -9.24 10.75 -10.39
N GLN A 58 -8.19 11.57 -10.50
CA GLN A 58 -7.16 11.45 -11.52
C GLN A 58 -5.99 10.66 -10.97
N LEU A 59 -5.83 9.41 -11.43
CA LEU A 59 -4.69 8.58 -11.04
C LEU A 59 -3.39 9.07 -11.70
N HIS A 60 -2.30 8.99 -10.91
CA HIS A 60 -0.93 9.23 -11.33
C HIS A 60 -0.06 8.04 -10.91
N PRO A 61 0.00 6.95 -11.72
CA PRO A 61 0.76 5.74 -11.39
C PRO A 61 2.26 5.93 -11.58
N ASN A 62 3.03 4.90 -11.13
CA ASN A 62 4.47 4.79 -11.35
C ASN A 62 5.28 5.99 -10.82
N ALA A 63 4.86 6.55 -9.68
CA ALA A 63 5.49 7.74 -9.06
C ALA A 63 5.60 8.95 -10.00
N SER A 64 4.69 9.08 -10.99
CA SER A 64 4.76 10.10 -12.05
C SER A 64 4.49 11.51 -11.55
N LEU A 65 3.71 11.68 -10.47
CA LEU A 65 3.41 13.00 -9.87
C LEU A 65 4.29 13.29 -8.64
N PHE A 66 4.41 12.30 -7.74
CA PHE A 66 5.24 12.36 -6.53
C PHE A 66 5.93 11.01 -6.32
N LYS A 67 7.16 11.02 -5.83
CA LYS A 67 7.86 9.81 -5.38
C LYS A 67 7.19 9.22 -4.13
N ALA A 68 7.31 7.91 -3.92
CA ALA A 68 6.67 7.20 -2.81
C ALA A 68 6.80 7.89 -1.43
N PRO A 69 7.99 8.37 -1.00
CA PRO A 69 8.13 9.05 0.29
C PRO A 69 7.46 10.43 0.36
N GLU A 70 7.13 11.04 -0.80
CA GLU A 70 6.59 12.40 -0.89
C GLU A 70 5.07 12.42 -0.85
N ILE A 71 4.40 11.30 -1.25
CA ILE A 71 2.94 11.24 -1.43
C ILE A 71 2.19 11.65 -0.16
N LYS A 72 2.55 11.10 1.00
CA LYS A 72 1.88 11.43 2.28
C LYS A 72 1.94 12.92 2.57
N ARG A 73 3.13 13.52 2.41
CA ARG A 73 3.33 14.95 2.64
C ARG A 73 2.58 15.81 1.63
N ALA A 74 2.53 15.39 0.37
CA ALA A 74 1.76 16.07 -0.68
C ALA A 74 0.25 16.08 -0.36
N VAL A 75 -0.29 14.97 0.12
CA VAL A 75 -1.69 14.89 0.56
C VAL A 75 -1.92 15.74 1.81
N GLN A 76 -1.05 15.66 2.81
CA GLN A 76 -1.13 16.47 4.01
C GLN A 76 -1.14 17.96 3.70
N GLY A 77 -0.27 18.40 2.78
CA GLY A 77 -0.14 19.80 2.36
C GLY A 77 -1.18 20.26 1.32
N GLY A 78 -2.10 19.39 0.87
CA GLY A 78 -3.12 19.70 -0.13
C GLY A 78 -2.60 19.83 -1.57
N GLN A 79 -1.34 19.43 -1.83
CA GLN A 79 -0.76 19.39 -3.19
C GLN A 79 -1.36 18.23 -4.03
N ALA A 80 -1.85 17.19 -3.37
CA ALA A 80 -2.74 16.19 -3.91
C ALA A 80 -3.91 16.02 -2.93
N GLN A 81 -5.11 15.72 -3.43
CA GLN A 81 -6.30 15.60 -2.59
C GLN A 81 -6.44 14.21 -2.01
N ALA A 82 -5.91 13.20 -2.68
CA ALA A 82 -5.80 11.83 -2.19
C ALA A 82 -4.44 11.25 -2.59
N GLY A 83 -4.08 10.08 -2.05
CA GLY A 83 -2.84 9.40 -2.42
C GLY A 83 -2.78 8.01 -1.81
N GLU A 84 -2.02 7.12 -2.46
CA GLU A 84 -1.72 5.78 -1.94
C GLU A 84 -0.33 5.75 -1.34
N ILE A 85 -0.21 5.24 -0.12
CA ILE A 85 1.05 5.11 0.62
C ILE A 85 1.21 3.69 1.18
N LEU A 86 2.43 3.23 1.29
CA LEU A 86 2.76 2.03 2.07
C LEU A 86 3.01 2.44 3.52
N LEU A 87 2.18 1.96 4.45
CA LEU A 87 2.18 2.44 5.84
C LEU A 87 3.54 2.32 6.51
N VAL A 88 4.20 1.17 6.43
CA VAL A 88 5.48 0.90 7.09
C VAL A 88 6.62 1.86 6.66
N ASN A 89 6.49 2.57 5.54
CA ASN A 89 7.47 3.57 5.12
C ASN A 89 7.52 4.79 6.05
N PHE A 90 6.48 4.99 6.85
CA PHE A 90 6.33 6.14 7.75
C PHE A 90 6.52 5.78 9.23
N GLU A 91 7.06 4.59 9.53
CA GLU A 91 7.37 4.12 10.89
C GLU A 91 8.27 5.09 11.67
N ASN A 92 9.19 5.79 10.98
CA ASN A 92 10.06 6.80 11.61
C ASN A 92 9.31 8.06 12.06
N GLU A 93 8.15 8.36 11.46
CA GLU A 93 7.30 9.48 11.90
C GLU A 93 6.44 9.07 13.11
N ASP A 94 5.96 7.85 13.09
CA ASP A 94 5.21 7.27 14.21
C ASP A 94 5.27 5.73 14.14
N PRO A 95 5.66 5.05 15.21
CA PRO A 95 5.78 3.59 15.22
C PRO A 95 4.46 2.86 14.91
N LEU A 96 3.29 3.48 15.08
CA LEU A 96 2.01 2.85 14.75
C LEU A 96 1.88 2.53 13.25
N TYR A 97 2.55 3.28 12.37
CA TYR A 97 2.59 2.95 10.94
C TYR A 97 3.39 1.68 10.61
N GLY A 98 4.23 1.20 11.54
CA GLY A 98 5.16 0.08 11.32
C GLY A 98 4.68 -1.28 11.78
N ILE A 99 3.53 -1.38 12.45
CA ILE A 99 3.09 -2.65 13.09
C ILE A 99 2.95 -3.80 12.10
N ASP A 100 2.47 -3.54 10.90
CA ASP A 100 2.27 -4.55 9.85
C ASP A 100 3.56 -4.96 9.13
N GLY A 101 4.69 -4.29 9.43
CA GLY A 101 6.03 -4.64 8.96
C GLY A 101 6.81 -5.50 9.95
N VAL A 102 6.24 -5.86 11.10
CA VAL A 102 6.90 -6.73 12.09
C VAL A 102 6.84 -8.18 11.62
N PRO A 103 7.99 -8.82 11.33
CA PRO A 103 8.02 -10.19 10.81
C PRO A 103 7.39 -11.19 11.78
N PHE A 104 6.59 -12.10 11.25
CA PHE A 104 5.91 -13.20 11.96
C PHE A 104 4.94 -12.78 13.07
N LEU A 105 4.50 -11.52 13.07
CA LEU A 105 3.39 -11.06 13.91
C LEU A 105 2.04 -11.48 13.34
N ALA A 106 1.82 -11.26 12.04
CA ALA A 106 0.65 -11.68 11.28
C ALA A 106 1.11 -12.22 9.91
N THR A 107 0.91 -13.52 9.68
CA THR A 107 1.51 -14.26 8.56
C THR A 107 0.48 -14.76 7.54
N SER A 108 -0.79 -14.55 7.81
CA SER A 108 -1.92 -14.90 6.94
C SER A 108 -2.87 -13.72 6.76
N TYR A 109 -3.72 -13.77 5.73
CA TYR A 109 -4.76 -12.75 5.52
C TYR A 109 -5.73 -12.66 6.71
N ALA A 110 -6.08 -13.80 7.31
CA ALA A 110 -6.94 -13.84 8.49
C ALA A 110 -6.29 -13.12 9.69
N GLU A 111 -5.01 -13.39 9.96
CA GLU A 111 -4.25 -12.71 11.03
C GLU A 111 -4.04 -11.23 10.71
N SER A 112 -3.69 -10.90 9.47
CA SER A 112 -3.53 -9.51 9.02
C SER A 112 -4.83 -8.71 9.17
N MET A 113 -6.00 -9.31 8.88
CA MET A 113 -7.29 -8.67 9.09
C MET A 113 -7.58 -8.43 10.59
N LYS A 114 -7.23 -9.38 11.46
CA LYS A 114 -7.37 -9.21 12.92
C LYS A 114 -6.46 -8.09 13.43
N LEU A 115 -5.21 -8.05 12.96
CA LEU A 115 -4.26 -6.98 13.28
C LEU A 115 -4.78 -5.62 12.80
N TYR A 116 -5.29 -5.56 11.56
CA TYR A 116 -5.88 -4.33 11.02
C TYR A 116 -7.08 -3.84 11.84
N LYS A 117 -7.97 -4.73 12.25
CA LYS A 117 -9.09 -4.37 13.14
C LYS A 117 -8.63 -3.80 14.47
N ALA A 118 -7.52 -4.31 15.02
CA ALA A 118 -6.95 -3.81 16.26
C ALA A 118 -6.28 -2.43 16.11
N GLU A 119 -5.61 -2.16 14.98
CA GLU A 119 -4.88 -0.91 14.76
C GLU A 119 -5.70 0.21 14.12
N ARG A 120 -6.80 -0.13 13.39
CA ARG A 120 -7.53 0.80 12.50
C ARG A 120 -7.88 2.12 13.17
N LYS A 121 -8.48 2.07 14.38
CA LYS A 121 -8.88 3.28 15.09
C LYS A 121 -7.69 4.18 15.43
N ALA A 122 -6.59 3.59 15.88
CA ALA A 122 -5.37 4.33 16.20
C ALA A 122 -4.76 4.97 14.94
N LEU A 123 -4.77 4.25 13.81
CA LEU A 123 -4.32 4.75 12.52
C LEU A 123 -5.19 5.91 12.02
N GLU A 124 -6.52 5.78 12.08
CA GLU A 124 -7.47 6.84 11.72
C GLU A 124 -7.25 8.11 12.58
N ASP A 125 -7.10 7.95 13.89
CA ASP A 125 -6.86 9.07 14.82
C ASP A 125 -5.51 9.74 14.56
N LYS A 126 -4.48 8.97 14.21
CA LYS A 126 -3.17 9.51 13.87
C LYS A 126 -3.22 10.33 12.59
N LEU A 127 -3.84 9.81 11.53
CA LEU A 127 -4.01 10.52 10.27
C LEU A 127 -4.88 11.78 10.44
N ALA A 128 -5.96 11.68 11.22
CA ALA A 128 -6.83 12.84 11.51
C ALA A 128 -6.09 13.99 12.20
N LYS A 129 -5.20 13.68 13.17
CA LYS A 129 -4.34 14.69 13.81
C LYS A 129 -3.38 15.36 12.85
N GLN A 130 -3.09 14.71 11.73
CA GLN A 130 -2.23 15.23 10.66
C GLN A 130 -3.03 15.89 9.52
N GLY A 131 -4.33 16.12 9.69
CA GLY A 131 -5.19 16.73 8.68
C GLY A 131 -5.53 15.81 7.50
N MET A 132 -5.48 14.51 7.71
CA MET A 132 -5.78 13.50 6.69
C MET A 132 -6.90 12.56 7.14
N LEU A 133 -7.53 11.91 6.17
CA LEU A 133 -8.55 10.88 6.36
C LEU A 133 -8.05 9.56 5.78
N LEU A 134 -8.20 8.46 6.52
CA LEU A 134 -8.04 7.11 5.97
C LEU A 134 -9.29 6.78 5.16
N LEU A 135 -9.14 6.51 3.87
CA LEU A 135 -10.22 6.02 3.03
C LEU A 135 -10.33 4.50 3.14
N TYR A 136 -9.25 3.77 2.88
CA TYR A 136 -9.19 2.31 3.01
C TYR A 136 -7.76 1.78 3.01
N THR A 137 -7.59 0.49 3.32
CA THR A 137 -6.31 -0.22 3.23
C THR A 137 -6.43 -1.48 2.36
N VAL A 138 -5.31 -1.87 1.76
CA VAL A 138 -5.17 -3.14 1.03
C VAL A 138 -3.83 -3.77 1.39
N PRO A 139 -3.79 -5.06 1.81
CA PRO A 139 -2.53 -5.74 2.09
C PRO A 139 -1.83 -6.14 0.80
N TRP A 140 -0.50 -6.19 0.86
CA TRP A 140 0.31 -6.90 -0.11
C TRP A 140 0.27 -8.41 0.19
N PRO A 141 0.50 -9.28 -0.81
CA PRO A 141 0.74 -10.68 -0.56
C PRO A 141 1.89 -10.91 0.43
N PRO A 142 1.94 -12.08 1.09
CA PRO A 142 2.98 -12.40 2.06
C PRO A 142 4.39 -12.18 1.51
N GLN A 143 5.29 -11.69 2.38
CA GLN A 143 6.67 -11.36 1.99
C GLN A 143 7.57 -12.58 2.06
N GLY A 144 8.40 -12.76 1.02
CA GLY A 144 9.44 -13.78 0.90
C GLY A 144 10.79 -13.17 0.54
N ILE A 145 11.86 -13.99 0.51
CA ILE A 145 13.24 -13.55 0.26
C ILE A 145 13.62 -13.87 -1.18
N TYR A 146 14.08 -12.88 -1.91
CA TYR A 146 14.66 -12.98 -3.26
C TYR A 146 16.18 -12.92 -3.18
N THR A 147 16.88 -13.88 -3.84
CA THR A 147 18.34 -13.93 -3.87
C THR A 147 18.86 -14.92 -4.92
N ASN A 148 20.17 -14.82 -5.25
CA ASN A 148 20.88 -15.86 -6.02
C ASN A 148 21.62 -16.85 -5.11
N ARG A 149 21.62 -16.62 -3.78
CA ARG A 149 22.32 -17.47 -2.81
C ARG A 149 21.38 -18.50 -2.22
N THR A 150 21.85 -19.74 -2.05
CA THR A 150 21.13 -20.73 -1.24
C THR A 150 21.15 -20.29 0.22
N LEU A 151 19.97 -20.25 0.85
CA LEU A 151 19.79 -19.84 2.24
C LEU A 151 19.33 -21.06 3.07
N ASN A 152 20.19 -21.53 3.96
CA ASN A 152 19.86 -22.56 4.95
C ASN A 152 19.59 -21.95 6.34
N SER A 153 20.13 -20.75 6.59
CA SER A 153 20.01 -20.01 7.84
C SER A 153 20.11 -18.50 7.57
N ALA A 154 19.79 -17.66 8.57
CA ALA A 154 19.98 -16.22 8.46
C ALA A 154 21.47 -15.83 8.31
N ALA A 155 22.41 -16.66 8.76
CA ALA A 155 23.84 -16.42 8.59
C ALA A 155 24.26 -16.36 7.10
N ASP A 156 23.55 -17.07 6.22
CA ASP A 156 23.80 -17.08 4.78
C ASP A 156 23.45 -15.74 4.11
N MET A 157 22.68 -14.88 4.80
CA MET A 157 22.30 -13.56 4.30
C MET A 157 23.40 -12.51 4.52
N LYS A 158 24.42 -12.82 5.33
CA LYS A 158 25.52 -11.89 5.62
C LYS A 158 26.21 -11.40 4.35
N GLY A 159 26.35 -10.08 4.24
CA GLY A 159 27.03 -9.42 3.13
C GLY A 159 26.23 -9.36 1.82
N LEU A 160 24.99 -9.84 1.77
CA LEU A 160 24.11 -9.61 0.63
C LEU A 160 23.84 -8.11 0.43
N LYS A 161 23.80 -7.66 -0.83
CA LYS A 161 23.39 -6.30 -1.19
C LYS A 161 21.86 -6.21 -1.12
N TRP A 162 21.37 -5.84 0.04
CA TRP A 162 19.98 -5.92 0.40
C TRP A 162 19.19 -4.66 0.05
N ARG A 163 18.15 -4.80 -0.75
CA ARG A 163 17.18 -3.71 -0.91
C ARG A 163 16.35 -3.52 0.35
N ALA A 164 16.38 -2.34 0.91
CA ALA A 164 15.41 -1.89 1.87
C ALA A 164 14.40 -0.94 1.21
N TYR A 165 13.11 -1.13 1.45
CA TYR A 165 12.04 -0.22 1.03
C TYR A 165 11.41 0.52 2.21
N SER A 166 11.73 0.12 3.43
CA SER A 166 11.17 0.66 4.67
C SER A 166 12.20 0.57 5.81
N PRO A 167 11.98 1.29 6.94
CA PRO A 167 12.80 1.14 8.14
C PRO A 167 12.83 -0.31 8.65
N ALA A 168 11.69 -1.02 8.60
CA ALA A 168 11.60 -2.43 9.00
C ALA A 168 12.53 -3.33 8.16
N THR A 169 12.54 -3.17 6.83
CA THR A 169 13.40 -3.97 5.95
C THR A 169 14.88 -3.60 6.06
N SER A 170 15.21 -2.36 6.42
CA SER A 170 16.57 -1.95 6.81
C SER A 170 17.00 -2.62 8.11
N LYS A 171 16.10 -2.70 9.09
CA LYS A 171 16.37 -3.37 10.37
C LYS A 171 16.59 -4.87 10.22
N ILE A 172 15.84 -5.54 9.34
CA ILE A 172 16.10 -6.94 9.00
C ILE A 172 17.53 -7.10 8.47
N ALA A 173 17.93 -6.27 7.50
CA ALA A 173 19.30 -6.33 6.95
C ALA A 173 20.38 -6.17 8.02
N GLU A 174 20.22 -5.20 8.93
CA GLU A 174 21.10 -5.00 10.08
C GLU A 174 21.23 -6.27 10.93
N LEU A 175 20.09 -6.86 11.30
CA LEU A 175 20.05 -8.02 12.21
C LEU A 175 20.64 -9.30 11.60
N VAL A 176 20.59 -9.44 10.25
CA VAL A 176 21.17 -10.60 9.53
C VAL A 176 22.56 -10.31 8.94
N GLY A 177 23.10 -9.10 9.13
CA GLY A 177 24.41 -8.70 8.62
C GLY A 177 24.46 -8.46 7.11
N ALA A 178 23.34 -8.18 6.46
CA ALA A 178 23.29 -7.77 5.05
C ALA A 178 23.57 -6.28 4.89
N GLN A 179 23.99 -5.87 3.69
CA GLN A 179 24.32 -4.49 3.35
C GLN A 179 23.07 -3.78 2.78
N SER A 180 22.44 -2.96 3.58
CA SER A 180 21.19 -2.30 3.22
C SER A 180 21.40 -1.11 2.28
N VAL A 181 20.61 -1.09 1.19
CA VAL A 181 20.50 0.04 0.25
C VAL A 181 19.01 0.37 0.08
N THR A 182 18.66 1.65 0.24
CA THR A 182 17.26 2.09 0.04
C THR A 182 16.96 2.22 -1.45
N VAL A 183 15.98 1.42 -1.93
CA VAL A 183 15.53 1.42 -3.33
C VAL A 183 14.00 1.39 -3.36
N GLN A 184 13.39 2.39 -4.01
CA GLN A 184 11.94 2.48 -4.14
C GLN A 184 11.38 1.47 -5.17
N ALA A 185 10.07 1.20 -5.11
CA ALA A 185 9.44 0.17 -5.93
C ALA A 185 9.68 0.37 -7.44
N ALA A 186 9.58 1.59 -7.94
CA ALA A 186 9.79 1.92 -9.34
C ALA A 186 11.24 1.74 -9.83
N GLU A 187 12.20 1.60 -8.91
CA GLU A 187 13.64 1.54 -9.20
C GLU A 187 14.21 0.11 -9.12
N VAL A 188 13.40 -0.87 -8.68
CA VAL A 188 13.87 -2.24 -8.38
C VAL A 188 14.49 -2.93 -9.59
N SER A 189 13.82 -2.89 -10.75
CA SER A 189 14.33 -3.50 -11.98
C SER A 189 15.71 -2.97 -12.36
N GLN A 190 15.90 -1.64 -12.29
CA GLN A 190 17.17 -1.02 -12.62
C GLN A 190 18.25 -1.35 -11.59
N ALA A 191 17.91 -1.34 -10.30
CA ALA A 191 18.86 -1.65 -9.23
C ALA A 191 19.36 -3.10 -9.30
N LEU A 192 18.50 -4.04 -9.69
CA LEU A 192 18.87 -5.43 -9.97
C LEU A 192 19.78 -5.52 -11.21
N ALA A 193 19.38 -4.89 -12.33
CA ALA A 193 20.13 -4.93 -13.58
C ALA A 193 21.55 -4.36 -13.44
N THR A 194 21.73 -3.35 -12.60
CA THR A 194 23.03 -2.69 -12.36
C THR A 194 23.83 -3.33 -11.20
N GLY A 195 23.25 -4.33 -10.51
CA GLY A 195 23.92 -5.00 -9.38
C GLY A 195 24.06 -4.12 -8.12
N VAL A 196 23.28 -3.03 -8.02
CA VAL A 196 23.19 -2.20 -6.79
C VAL A 196 22.58 -3.03 -5.67
N ILE A 197 21.63 -3.91 -6.00
CA ILE A 197 21.06 -4.91 -5.10
C ILE A 197 21.16 -6.31 -5.72
N ASP A 198 21.29 -7.34 -4.88
CA ASP A 198 21.28 -8.75 -5.27
C ASP A 198 20.33 -9.60 -4.40
N SER A 199 19.58 -8.94 -3.51
CA SER A 199 18.66 -9.59 -2.59
C SER A 199 17.67 -8.62 -1.99
N TYR A 200 16.51 -9.13 -1.57
CA TYR A 200 15.50 -8.37 -0.82
C TYR A 200 14.38 -9.26 -0.28
N MET A 201 13.57 -8.72 0.65
CA MET A 201 12.27 -9.29 0.98
C MET A 201 11.17 -8.46 0.35
N SER A 202 10.22 -9.12 -0.30
CA SER A 202 8.99 -8.53 -0.83
C SER A 202 7.98 -9.62 -1.20
N SER A 203 6.81 -9.21 -1.68
CA SER A 203 5.77 -10.12 -2.15
C SER A 203 6.09 -10.71 -3.53
N GLY A 204 5.39 -11.79 -3.89
CA GLY A 204 5.39 -12.33 -5.26
C GLY A 204 4.97 -11.29 -6.30
N ALA A 205 4.06 -10.37 -5.94
CA ALA A 205 3.62 -9.28 -6.81
C ALA A 205 4.78 -8.35 -7.20
N THR A 206 5.57 -7.88 -6.22
CA THR A 206 6.74 -7.04 -6.49
C THR A 206 7.73 -7.77 -7.40
N GLY A 207 8.02 -9.05 -7.12
CA GLY A 207 8.95 -9.84 -7.94
C GLY A 207 8.50 -9.99 -9.38
N TYR A 208 7.22 -10.18 -9.60
CA TYR A 208 6.63 -10.28 -10.93
C TYR A 208 6.67 -8.93 -11.67
N ASP A 209 6.17 -7.86 -11.06
CA ASP A 209 6.09 -6.54 -11.67
C ASP A 209 7.47 -5.94 -11.99
N SER A 210 8.46 -6.19 -11.11
CA SER A 210 9.86 -5.75 -11.30
C SER A 210 10.69 -6.69 -12.14
N LYS A 211 10.10 -7.76 -12.69
CA LYS A 211 10.80 -8.80 -13.45
C LYS A 211 12.02 -9.37 -12.74
N THR A 212 11.92 -9.54 -11.42
CA THR A 212 13.02 -10.03 -10.59
C THR A 212 13.59 -11.36 -11.07
N TYR A 213 12.76 -12.20 -11.68
CA TYR A 213 13.12 -13.49 -12.27
C TYR A 213 14.16 -13.38 -13.41
N GLU A 214 14.40 -12.19 -13.99
CA GLU A 214 15.47 -11.98 -14.96
C GLU A 214 16.86 -11.87 -14.30
N HIS A 215 16.91 -11.62 -13.00
CA HIS A 215 18.14 -11.31 -12.25
C HIS A 215 18.42 -12.23 -11.08
N LEU A 216 17.37 -12.72 -10.40
CA LEU A 216 17.46 -13.56 -9.20
C LEU A 216 16.81 -14.92 -9.44
N LYS A 217 17.39 -15.99 -8.85
CA LYS A 217 16.99 -17.36 -9.10
C LYS A 217 16.04 -17.94 -8.06
N HIS A 218 16.13 -17.48 -6.82
CA HIS A 218 15.42 -18.05 -5.68
C HIS A 218 14.39 -17.08 -5.12
N PHE A 219 13.22 -17.61 -4.82
CA PHE A 219 12.23 -16.99 -3.97
C PHE A 219 11.91 -17.91 -2.80
N TYR A 220 12.41 -17.59 -1.61
CA TYR A 220 12.08 -18.29 -0.38
C TYR A 220 10.74 -17.78 0.14
N ASP A 221 9.70 -18.61 0.05
CA ASP A 221 8.34 -18.28 0.47
C ASP A 221 8.20 -18.34 2.00
N THR A 222 8.73 -17.35 2.67
CA THR A 222 8.75 -17.25 4.13
C THR A 222 7.42 -16.83 4.74
N GLN A 223 6.53 -16.23 3.96
CA GLN A 223 5.23 -15.69 4.40
C GLN A 223 5.35 -14.83 5.67
N ALA A 224 6.38 -13.99 5.72
CA ALA A 224 6.83 -13.36 6.96
C ALA A 224 5.87 -12.29 7.50
N TRP A 225 5.23 -11.50 6.65
CA TRP A 225 4.20 -10.50 7.00
C TRP A 225 3.45 -10.03 5.75
N LEU A 226 2.34 -9.30 5.93
CA LEU A 226 1.53 -8.71 4.87
C LEU A 226 1.40 -7.20 5.10
N PRO A 227 2.34 -6.37 4.59
CA PRO A 227 2.27 -4.93 4.79
C PRO A 227 1.09 -4.34 4.03
N LYS A 228 0.54 -3.21 4.52
CA LYS A 228 -0.64 -2.59 3.91
C LYS A 228 -0.32 -1.27 3.22
N ASN A 229 -0.85 -1.11 2.01
CA ASN A 229 -1.07 0.22 1.48
C ASN A 229 -2.31 0.84 2.12
N ALA A 230 -2.25 2.15 2.32
CA ALA A 230 -3.40 2.96 2.71
C ALA A 230 -3.68 4.00 1.63
N VAL A 231 -4.96 4.16 1.30
CA VAL A 231 -5.42 5.31 0.50
C VAL A 231 -5.92 6.37 1.48
N ILE A 232 -5.29 7.51 1.42
CA ILE A 232 -5.52 8.67 2.31
C ILE A 232 -6.04 9.84 1.51
N ALA A 233 -6.83 10.71 2.16
CA ALA A 233 -7.30 11.96 1.56
C ALA A 233 -6.97 13.16 2.45
N ASN A 234 -6.76 14.33 1.84
CA ASN A 234 -6.66 15.59 2.54
C ASN A 234 -8.01 15.94 3.19
N ARG A 235 -7.99 16.24 4.49
CA ARG A 235 -9.21 16.47 5.27
C ARG A 235 -9.99 17.68 4.77
N SER A 236 -9.32 18.78 4.47
CA SER A 236 -9.98 19.99 3.97
C SER A 236 -10.61 19.78 2.59
N ALA A 237 -9.93 19.02 1.70
CA ALA A 237 -10.49 18.67 0.40
C ALA A 237 -11.76 17.79 0.55
N PHE A 238 -11.75 16.85 1.49
CA PHE A 238 -12.93 16.03 1.79
C PHE A 238 -14.07 16.87 2.38
N ASP A 239 -13.79 17.73 3.33
CA ASP A 239 -14.81 18.56 4.00
C ASP A 239 -15.44 19.59 3.06
N ALA A 240 -14.75 19.98 1.97
CA ALA A 240 -15.26 20.85 0.92
C ALA A 240 -16.27 20.20 -0.02
N LEU A 241 -16.35 18.85 -0.04
CA LEU A 241 -17.36 18.14 -0.81
C LEU A 241 -18.75 18.26 -0.17
N ASP A 242 -19.80 18.22 -1.00
CA ASP A 242 -21.18 18.12 -0.48
C ASP A 242 -21.39 16.77 0.24
N LYS A 243 -22.36 16.70 1.16
CA LYS A 243 -22.61 15.50 1.96
C LYS A 243 -22.96 14.25 1.14
N PRO A 244 -23.77 14.30 0.06
CA PRO A 244 -23.97 13.17 -0.84
C PRO A 244 -22.66 12.69 -1.48
N THR A 245 -21.81 13.59 -1.95
CA THR A 245 -20.51 13.26 -2.56
C THR A 245 -19.55 12.64 -1.52
N GLN A 246 -19.49 13.17 -0.29
CA GLN A 246 -18.74 12.55 0.81
C GLN A 246 -19.21 11.12 1.08
N ALA A 247 -20.52 10.90 1.18
CA ALA A 247 -21.09 9.57 1.43
C ALA A 247 -20.80 8.58 0.28
N ALA A 248 -20.89 9.04 -0.96
CA ALA A 248 -20.56 8.25 -2.14
C ALA A 248 -19.08 7.84 -2.18
N LEU A 249 -18.18 8.78 -1.88
CA LEU A 249 -16.74 8.52 -1.78
C LEU A 249 -16.41 7.48 -0.72
N LEU A 250 -16.98 7.62 0.49
CA LEU A 250 -16.74 6.68 1.60
C LEU A 250 -17.30 5.29 1.30
N LYS A 251 -18.47 5.22 0.66
CA LYS A 251 -19.03 3.93 0.23
C LYS A 251 -18.14 3.25 -0.82
N ALA A 252 -17.71 3.98 -1.85
CA ALA A 252 -16.80 3.45 -2.87
C ALA A 252 -15.46 3.02 -2.25
N ALA A 253 -14.96 3.73 -1.23
CA ALA A 253 -13.77 3.36 -0.48
C ALA A 253 -13.94 2.02 0.27
N ALA A 254 -15.07 1.82 0.94
CA ALA A 254 -15.38 0.54 1.61
C ALA A 254 -15.47 -0.62 0.61
N ASP A 255 -16.10 -0.41 -0.54
CA ASP A 255 -16.19 -1.40 -1.61
C ASP A 255 -14.78 -1.71 -2.20
N ALA A 256 -13.92 -0.69 -2.35
CA ALA A 256 -12.54 -0.84 -2.81
C ALA A 256 -11.66 -1.57 -1.77
N GLU A 257 -11.86 -1.35 -0.46
CA GLU A 257 -11.20 -2.10 0.60
C GLU A 257 -11.53 -3.59 0.49
N ALA A 258 -12.81 -3.94 0.47
CA ALA A 258 -13.25 -5.32 0.38
C ALA A 258 -12.72 -6.02 -0.88
N ARG A 259 -12.80 -5.35 -2.02
CA ARG A 259 -12.28 -5.84 -3.31
C ARG A 259 -10.76 -6.03 -3.27
N GLY A 260 -10.02 -5.05 -2.76
CA GLY A 260 -8.56 -5.07 -2.70
C GLY A 260 -8.02 -6.19 -1.82
N TRP A 261 -8.62 -6.42 -0.64
CA TRP A 261 -8.26 -7.53 0.23
C TRP A 261 -8.47 -8.88 -0.45
N LYS A 262 -9.65 -9.08 -1.06
CA LYS A 262 -9.96 -10.29 -1.80
C LYS A 262 -9.00 -10.51 -2.97
N LEU A 263 -8.75 -9.47 -3.76
CA LEU A 263 -7.87 -9.54 -4.93
C LEU A 263 -6.42 -9.87 -4.53
N SER A 264 -5.92 -9.28 -3.46
CA SER A 264 -4.59 -9.58 -2.92
C SER A 264 -4.45 -11.07 -2.55
N GLU A 265 -5.45 -11.61 -1.84
CA GLU A 265 -5.46 -13.02 -1.44
C GLU A 265 -5.53 -13.96 -2.65
N GLU A 266 -6.45 -13.72 -3.58
CA GLU A 266 -6.64 -14.53 -4.80
C GLU A 266 -5.39 -14.51 -5.70
N LYS A 267 -4.70 -13.36 -5.79
CA LYS A 267 -3.49 -13.24 -6.62
C LYS A 267 -2.21 -13.78 -5.97
N THR A 268 -2.22 -14.14 -4.70
CA THR A 268 -1.01 -14.60 -3.99
C THR A 268 -0.37 -15.82 -4.67
N SER A 269 -1.13 -16.88 -4.85
CA SER A 269 -0.65 -18.09 -5.53
C SER A 269 -0.34 -17.84 -7.00
N TRP A 270 -1.15 -17.04 -7.68
CA TRP A 270 -0.93 -16.70 -9.08
C TRP A 270 0.44 -16.03 -9.29
N TYR A 271 0.83 -15.08 -8.45
CA TYR A 271 2.16 -14.44 -8.56
C TYR A 271 3.29 -15.43 -8.34
N VAL A 272 3.18 -16.31 -7.35
CA VAL A 272 4.20 -17.37 -7.09
C VAL A 272 4.31 -18.32 -8.28
N ASP A 273 3.18 -18.69 -8.88
CA ASP A 273 3.16 -19.54 -10.07
C ASP A 273 3.76 -18.82 -11.29
N GLN A 274 3.51 -17.53 -11.45
CA GLN A 274 4.15 -16.72 -12.51
C GLN A 274 5.67 -16.67 -12.33
N LEU A 275 6.18 -16.47 -11.13
CA LEU A 275 7.62 -16.49 -10.86
C LEU A 275 8.23 -17.85 -11.24
N ARG A 276 7.56 -18.95 -10.86
CA ARG A 276 7.98 -20.32 -11.22
C ARG A 276 8.00 -20.55 -12.73
N GLN A 277 6.95 -20.13 -13.44
CA GLN A 277 6.87 -20.23 -14.90
C GLN A 277 7.95 -19.41 -15.62
N LYS A 278 8.41 -18.33 -15.00
CA LYS A 278 9.53 -17.49 -15.49
C LYS A 278 10.90 -18.05 -15.13
N GLY A 279 10.98 -19.25 -14.54
CA GLY A 279 12.22 -19.97 -14.27
C GLY A 279 12.82 -19.73 -12.89
N MET A 280 12.07 -19.08 -11.98
CA MET A 280 12.50 -18.88 -10.60
C MET A 280 12.24 -20.11 -9.76
N THR A 281 13.20 -20.52 -8.94
CA THR A 281 13.00 -21.58 -7.95
C THR A 281 12.19 -21.01 -6.77
N ILE A 282 11.08 -21.67 -6.47
CA ILE A 282 10.26 -21.34 -5.31
C ILE A 282 10.65 -22.29 -4.19
N ASP A 283 11.40 -21.76 -3.23
CA ASP A 283 11.97 -22.53 -2.13
C ASP A 283 11.08 -22.46 -0.88
N LYS A 284 10.90 -23.59 -0.25
CA LYS A 284 10.42 -23.61 1.14
C LYS A 284 11.60 -23.29 2.05
N PRO A 285 11.49 -22.30 2.96
CA PRO A 285 12.56 -22.01 3.89
C PRO A 285 12.85 -23.20 4.78
N SER A 286 14.12 -23.45 5.11
CA SER A 286 14.53 -24.47 6.06
C SER A 286 13.95 -24.17 7.45
N GLU A 287 13.91 -25.17 8.32
CA GLU A 287 13.51 -24.99 9.73
C GLU A 287 14.45 -23.99 10.44
N GLN A 288 15.77 -24.07 10.14
CA GLN A 288 16.75 -23.17 10.73
C GLN A 288 16.54 -21.71 10.25
N LEU A 289 16.37 -21.50 8.93
CA LEU A 289 16.08 -20.15 8.40
C LEU A 289 14.79 -19.58 8.99
N THR A 290 13.75 -20.40 9.08
CA THR A 290 12.46 -20.01 9.69
C THR A 290 12.65 -19.63 11.15
N ALA A 291 13.36 -20.43 11.94
CA ALA A 291 13.63 -20.17 13.35
C ALA A 291 14.45 -18.89 13.55
N ASP A 292 15.46 -18.66 12.72
CA ASP A 292 16.29 -17.46 12.81
C ASP A 292 15.51 -16.19 12.42
N MET A 293 14.70 -16.25 11.36
CA MET A 293 13.87 -15.11 10.95
C MET A 293 12.77 -14.81 11.99
N ARG A 294 12.25 -15.82 12.70
CA ARG A 294 11.35 -15.59 13.84
C ARG A 294 12.06 -14.89 15.02
N LYS A 295 13.34 -15.18 15.28
CA LYS A 295 14.13 -14.43 16.27
C LYS A 295 14.27 -12.96 15.87
N VAL A 296 14.54 -12.70 14.58
CA VAL A 296 14.54 -11.33 14.04
C VAL A 296 13.21 -10.64 14.31
N GLY A 297 12.09 -11.29 14.00
CA GLY A 297 10.75 -10.76 14.27
C GLY A 297 10.51 -10.46 15.75
N ASN A 298 10.93 -11.33 16.65
CA ASN A 298 10.81 -11.13 18.10
C ASN A 298 11.59 -9.90 18.58
N VAL A 299 12.82 -9.70 18.09
CA VAL A 299 13.64 -8.51 18.39
C VAL A 299 12.91 -7.25 17.91
N MET A 300 12.41 -7.27 16.66
CA MET A 300 11.70 -6.14 16.08
C MET A 300 10.37 -5.83 16.80
N LEU A 301 9.61 -6.85 17.22
CA LEU A 301 8.40 -6.66 18.01
C LEU A 301 8.68 -6.02 19.35
N ALA A 302 9.71 -6.50 20.06
CA ALA A 302 10.12 -5.92 21.33
C ALA A 302 10.55 -4.46 21.19
N GLU A 303 11.30 -4.13 20.15
CA GLU A 303 11.72 -2.77 19.84
C GLU A 303 10.52 -1.88 19.47
N TRP A 304 9.59 -2.39 18.65
CA TRP A 304 8.37 -1.68 18.27
C TRP A 304 7.49 -1.39 19.51
N LEU A 305 7.28 -2.37 20.40
CA LEU A 305 6.53 -2.18 21.67
C LEU A 305 7.17 -1.11 22.55
N ARG A 306 8.50 -1.08 22.62
CA ARG A 306 9.24 -0.06 23.39
C ARG A 306 9.01 1.33 22.79
N LYS A 307 9.03 1.47 21.46
CA LYS A 307 8.84 2.74 20.75
C LYS A 307 7.38 3.24 20.78
N SER A 308 6.42 2.32 20.61
CA SER A 308 4.99 2.64 20.54
C SER A 308 4.33 2.79 21.93
N GLY A 309 4.98 2.33 22.99
CA GLY A 309 4.54 2.50 24.37
C GLY A 309 3.15 1.92 24.66
N ALA A 310 2.33 2.69 25.39
CA ALA A 310 0.99 2.24 25.81
C ALA A 310 0.04 2.01 24.62
N ASP A 311 0.11 2.83 23.57
CA ASP A 311 -0.74 2.69 22.39
C ASP A 311 -0.43 1.39 21.64
N GLY A 312 0.85 1.09 21.44
CA GLY A 312 1.26 -0.16 20.81
C GLY A 312 0.88 -1.40 21.63
N LYS A 313 1.06 -1.33 22.95
CA LYS A 313 0.63 -2.41 23.84
C LYS A 313 -0.86 -2.68 23.70
N LYS A 314 -1.69 -1.63 23.68
CA LYS A 314 -3.15 -1.75 23.52
C LYS A 314 -3.51 -2.44 22.20
N ILE A 315 -2.85 -2.11 21.10
CA ILE A 315 -3.07 -2.75 19.80
C ILE A 315 -2.73 -4.23 19.86
N ILE A 316 -1.58 -4.60 20.42
CA ILE A 316 -1.17 -6.01 20.56
C ILE A 316 -2.13 -6.79 21.47
N ASP A 317 -2.54 -6.23 22.59
CA ASP A 317 -3.49 -6.87 23.50
C ASP A 317 -4.85 -7.11 22.80
N GLN A 318 -5.35 -6.11 22.04
CA GLN A 318 -6.56 -6.24 21.24
C GLN A 318 -6.40 -7.28 20.12
N TYR A 319 -5.27 -7.27 19.41
CA TYR A 319 -4.99 -8.26 18.37
C TYR A 319 -5.01 -9.69 18.93
N ARG A 320 -4.34 -9.91 20.07
CA ARG A 320 -4.31 -11.21 20.74
C ARG A 320 -5.69 -11.66 21.22
N SER A 321 -6.55 -10.73 21.62
CA SER A 321 -7.93 -11.06 22.02
C SER A 321 -8.82 -11.51 20.84
N LEU A 322 -8.40 -11.26 19.62
CA LEU A 322 -9.08 -11.66 18.38
C LEU A 322 -8.55 -13.01 17.83
N GLN A 323 -7.45 -13.55 18.39
CA GLN A 323 -6.90 -14.84 17.98
C GLN A 323 -7.72 -16.00 18.50
#